data_3efda95699e43a995dd8745aed2ecaf8
#
_entry.id   3efda95699e43a995dd8745aed2ecaf8
#
_cell.length_a   1.000
_cell.length_b   1.000
_cell.length_c   1.000
_cell.angle_alpha   90.00
_cell.angle_beta   90.00
_cell.angle_gamma   90.00
#
_symmetry.space_group_name_H-M   'P 1'
#
loop_
_entity.id
_entity.type
_entity.pdbx_description
1 polymer ?
#
loop_
_entity_poly.entity_id
_entity_poly.type
_entity_poly.pdbx_seq_one_letter_code
_entity_poly.pdbx_strand_id
1 'polypeptide(L)'
;MSQHECQTRAILEPQEARPVQHTIHCLTQDELRQLFKVIRSKRDKAIFRMAYRHGWRASEIGMLQRADVDAKQGRISMDRLQGAISGMYPMQPHVLKAIRSYLRTRADESPYLLLSNRHVPLSCYMLHHLMQTYGERAGLPVAKRKCHCLKHAIATHLLDAGAALAFVKDWLRHANLQNTTISARLTTATLDAQARTIFASHRVV
;
A
#
# COMPACT_ATOMS: atom_id res chain seq x y z
N MET A 1 12.65 48.68 57.27
CA MET A 1 13.69 47.73 56.82
C MET A 1 12.94 46.53 56.22
N SER A 2 12.71 46.49 54.92
CA SER A 2 12.02 45.43 54.25
C SER A 2 12.90 44.99 53.09
N GLN A 3 13.39 43.79 53.16
CA GLN A 3 14.19 43.19 52.11
C GLN A 3 13.21 42.55 51.08
N HIS A 4 13.24 43.06 49.86
CA HIS A 4 12.57 42.44 48.71
C HIS A 4 13.54 41.41 48.13
N GLU A 5 13.23 40.14 48.35
CA GLU A 5 13.86 39.03 47.60
C GLU A 5 13.35 38.97 46.18
N CYS A 6 14.26 39.22 45.26
CA CYS A 6 14.09 39.06 43.82
C CYS A 6 14.13 37.57 43.49
N GLN A 7 12.95 36.93 43.29
CA GLN A 7 12.87 35.56 42.77
C GLN A 7 13.23 35.58 41.29
N THR A 8 14.40 35.04 41.02
CA THR A 8 14.88 34.77 39.64
C THR A 8 14.01 33.69 39.01
N ARG A 9 13.23 34.10 38.01
CA ARG A 9 12.38 33.24 37.20
C ARG A 9 13.26 32.41 36.30
N ALA A 10 13.39 31.09 36.58
CA ALA A 10 14.07 30.14 35.74
C ALA A 10 13.37 30.10 34.36
N ILE A 11 14.10 30.51 33.34
CA ILE A 11 13.69 30.40 31.94
C ILE A 11 13.75 28.91 31.61
N LEU A 12 12.58 28.28 31.47
CA LEU A 12 12.45 26.93 30.94
C LEU A 12 12.88 26.98 29.46
N GLU A 13 14.02 26.37 29.18
CA GLU A 13 14.46 26.13 27.81
C GLU A 13 13.41 25.30 27.06
N PRO A 14 13.07 25.67 25.80
CA PRO A 14 12.15 24.88 25.03
C PRO A 14 12.75 23.49 24.79
N GLN A 15 12.12 22.46 25.35
CA GLN A 15 12.46 21.08 25.01
C GLN A 15 12.28 20.93 23.48
N GLU A 16 13.37 20.74 22.78
CA GLU A 16 13.36 20.35 21.38
C GLU A 16 12.51 19.09 21.23
N ALA A 17 11.33 19.24 20.63
CA ALA A 17 10.47 18.13 20.28
C ALA A 17 11.28 17.20 19.35
N ARG A 18 11.70 16.05 19.87
CA ARG A 18 12.35 15.00 19.07
C ARG A 18 11.44 14.73 17.88
N PRO A 19 11.92 14.86 16.62
CA PRO A 19 11.12 14.55 15.47
C PRO A 19 10.70 13.07 15.58
N VAL A 20 9.39 12.83 15.67
CA VAL A 20 8.84 11.48 15.59
C VAL A 20 9.17 10.98 14.18
N GLN A 21 10.25 10.25 14.06
CA GLN A 21 10.61 9.56 12.84
C GLN A 21 9.58 8.45 12.62
N HIS A 22 8.49 8.78 11.91
CA HIS A 22 7.61 7.78 11.36
C HIS A 22 8.39 7.00 10.30
N THR A 23 9.12 5.98 10.75
CA THR A 23 9.79 5.04 9.85
C THR A 23 8.73 4.30 9.07
N ILE A 24 8.57 4.65 7.80
CA ILE A 24 7.62 3.99 6.92
C ILE A 24 8.19 2.60 6.61
N HIS A 25 7.56 1.59 7.18
CA HIS A 25 7.91 0.20 6.88
C HIS A 25 7.26 -0.21 5.56
N CYS A 26 8.02 -0.19 4.47
CA CYS A 26 7.63 -0.75 3.19
C CYS A 26 8.45 -2.01 2.87
N LEU A 27 7.89 -2.88 2.02
CA LEU A 27 8.60 -4.04 1.51
C LEU A 27 9.49 -3.61 0.34
N THR A 28 10.74 -4.06 0.34
CA THR A 28 11.60 -3.94 -0.84
C THR A 28 11.13 -4.89 -1.95
N GLN A 29 11.65 -4.73 -3.16
CA GLN A 29 11.35 -5.64 -4.28
C GLN A 29 11.78 -7.07 -3.96
N ASP A 30 12.91 -7.28 -3.26
CA ASP A 30 13.39 -8.60 -2.89
C ASP A 30 12.53 -9.24 -1.79
N GLU A 31 12.18 -8.49 -0.75
CA GLU A 31 11.25 -8.94 0.28
C GLU A 31 9.89 -9.34 -0.31
N LEU A 32 9.41 -8.58 -1.29
CA LEU A 32 8.17 -8.88 -1.98
C LEU A 32 8.29 -10.17 -2.83
N ARG A 33 9.42 -10.38 -3.52
CA ARG A 33 9.69 -11.64 -4.24
C ARG A 33 9.71 -12.83 -3.30
N GLN A 34 10.37 -12.70 -2.13
CA GLN A 34 10.39 -13.74 -1.09
C GLN A 34 8.98 -14.03 -0.57
N LEU A 35 8.19 -12.99 -0.29
CA LEU A 35 6.80 -13.15 0.12
C LEU A 35 5.99 -13.94 -0.92
N PHE A 36 6.04 -13.56 -2.19
CA PHE A 36 5.31 -14.27 -3.25
C PHE A 36 5.80 -15.70 -3.49
N LYS A 37 7.07 -16.00 -3.22
CA LYS A 37 7.66 -17.34 -3.34
C LYS A 37 7.07 -18.33 -2.34
N VAL A 38 6.75 -17.90 -1.13
CA VAL A 38 6.20 -18.79 -0.08
C VAL A 38 4.68 -18.98 -0.17
N ILE A 39 3.96 -18.12 -0.91
CA ILE A 39 2.51 -18.26 -1.09
C ILE A 39 2.22 -19.34 -2.11
N ARG A 40 1.70 -20.49 -1.68
CA ARG A 40 1.34 -21.62 -2.56
C ARG A 40 -0.14 -21.59 -2.99
N SER A 41 -1.04 -21.16 -2.11
CA SER A 41 -2.47 -21.07 -2.36
C SER A 41 -2.79 -20.16 -3.54
N LYS A 42 -3.62 -20.64 -4.49
CA LYS A 42 -4.09 -19.85 -5.65
C LYS A 42 -4.91 -18.64 -5.19
N ARG A 43 -5.78 -18.85 -4.17
CA ARG A 43 -6.56 -17.79 -3.54
C ARG A 43 -5.64 -16.69 -2.99
N ASP A 44 -4.70 -17.08 -2.14
CA ASP A 44 -3.88 -16.12 -1.42
C ASP A 44 -2.93 -15.39 -2.38
N LYS A 45 -2.45 -16.06 -3.45
CA LYS A 45 -1.74 -15.39 -4.54
C LYS A 45 -2.58 -14.30 -5.21
N ALA A 46 -3.86 -14.56 -5.45
CA ALA A 46 -4.75 -13.55 -6.03
C ALA A 46 -4.93 -12.37 -5.06
N ILE A 47 -5.22 -12.66 -3.77
CA ILE A 47 -5.36 -11.64 -2.72
C ILE A 47 -4.12 -10.73 -2.66
N PHE A 48 -2.94 -11.31 -2.48
CA PHE A 48 -1.71 -10.53 -2.31
C PHE A 48 -1.30 -9.76 -3.56
N ARG A 49 -1.52 -10.31 -4.76
CA ARG A 49 -1.27 -9.60 -6.01
C ARG A 49 -2.17 -8.40 -6.18
N MET A 50 -3.45 -8.53 -5.84
CA MET A 50 -4.40 -7.43 -5.88
C MET A 50 -4.05 -6.37 -4.81
N ALA A 51 -3.81 -6.80 -3.57
CA ALA A 51 -3.43 -5.91 -2.48
C ALA A 51 -2.20 -5.07 -2.81
N TYR A 52 -1.16 -5.69 -3.36
CA TYR A 52 0.06 -5.00 -3.74
C TYR A 52 -0.14 -4.11 -4.96
N ARG A 53 -0.62 -4.66 -6.09
CA ARG A 53 -0.65 -3.92 -7.37
C ARG A 53 -1.58 -2.73 -7.38
N HIS A 54 -2.70 -2.84 -6.71
CA HIS A 54 -3.68 -1.76 -6.65
C HIS A 54 -3.57 -0.90 -5.37
N GLY A 55 -2.79 -1.34 -4.38
CA GLY A 55 -2.63 -0.63 -3.11
C GLY A 55 -3.94 -0.50 -2.34
N TRP A 56 -4.87 -1.44 -2.50
CA TRP A 56 -6.17 -1.40 -1.85
C TRP A 56 -6.08 -1.77 -0.37
N ARG A 57 -7.01 -1.22 0.41
CA ARG A 57 -7.16 -1.58 1.81
C ARG A 57 -7.74 -2.99 1.95
N ALA A 58 -7.49 -3.62 3.08
CA ALA A 58 -8.02 -4.95 3.37
C ALA A 58 -9.56 -5.03 3.28
N SER A 59 -10.25 -3.98 3.75
CA SER A 59 -11.70 -3.85 3.65
C SER A 59 -12.19 -3.75 2.20
N GLU A 60 -11.48 -2.98 1.37
CA GLU A 60 -11.81 -2.80 -0.04
C GLU A 60 -11.69 -4.12 -0.82
N ILE A 61 -10.63 -4.88 -0.54
CA ILE A 61 -10.41 -6.20 -1.15
C ILE A 61 -11.51 -7.20 -0.79
N GLY A 62 -11.96 -7.17 0.46
CA GLY A 62 -13.02 -8.07 0.94
C GLY A 62 -14.39 -7.80 0.33
N MET A 63 -14.63 -6.59 -0.15
CA MET A 63 -15.92 -6.19 -0.76
C MET A 63 -16.01 -6.46 -2.25
N LEU A 64 -14.90 -6.77 -2.93
CA LEU A 64 -14.87 -7.01 -4.37
C LEU A 64 -15.80 -8.15 -4.77
N GLN A 65 -16.54 -7.92 -5.85
CA GLN A 65 -17.43 -8.89 -6.44
C GLN A 65 -16.85 -9.45 -7.76
N ARG A 66 -17.37 -10.60 -8.20
CA ARG A 66 -16.99 -11.19 -9.49
C ARG A 66 -17.35 -10.26 -10.65
N ALA A 67 -18.49 -9.55 -10.51
CA ALA A 67 -19.00 -8.60 -11.51
C ALA A 67 -18.08 -7.38 -11.70
N ASP A 68 -17.26 -7.04 -10.68
CA ASP A 68 -16.33 -5.92 -10.78
C ASP A 68 -15.17 -6.20 -11.76
N VAL A 69 -14.96 -7.46 -12.14
CA VAL A 69 -13.85 -7.88 -12.98
C VAL A 69 -14.29 -7.99 -14.44
N ASP A 70 -13.91 -7.01 -15.26
CA ASP A 70 -13.97 -7.15 -16.71
C ASP A 70 -12.72 -7.87 -17.23
N ALA A 71 -12.85 -9.19 -17.35
CA ALA A 71 -11.75 -10.03 -17.80
C ALA A 71 -11.45 -9.88 -19.31
N LYS A 72 -12.38 -9.34 -20.11
CA LYS A 72 -12.19 -9.10 -21.55
C LYS A 72 -11.35 -7.85 -21.77
N GLN A 73 -11.71 -6.76 -21.08
CA GLN A 73 -10.97 -5.50 -21.15
C GLN A 73 -9.75 -5.45 -20.23
N GLY A 74 -9.57 -6.46 -19.34
CA GLY A 74 -8.49 -6.46 -18.36
C GLY A 74 -8.61 -5.34 -17.35
N ARG A 75 -9.82 -5.02 -16.90
CA ARG A 75 -10.11 -3.94 -15.97
C ARG A 75 -10.85 -4.46 -14.73
N ILE A 76 -10.80 -3.69 -13.65
CA ILE A 76 -11.56 -3.96 -12.45
C ILE A 76 -12.15 -2.65 -11.93
N SER A 77 -13.45 -2.67 -11.60
CA SER A 77 -14.12 -1.57 -10.91
C SER A 77 -13.97 -1.71 -9.41
N MET A 78 -13.91 -0.59 -8.72
CA MET A 78 -13.89 -0.52 -7.27
C MET A 78 -14.83 0.58 -6.83
N ASP A 79 -15.92 0.20 -6.17
CA ASP A 79 -16.79 1.13 -5.48
C ASP A 79 -16.30 1.32 -4.05
N ARG A 80 -16.00 2.57 -3.69
CA ARG A 80 -15.44 2.90 -2.39
C ARG A 80 -16.48 3.46 -1.47
N LEU A 81 -16.47 2.99 -0.23
CA LEU A 81 -17.28 3.53 0.85
C LEU A 81 -16.71 4.88 1.30
N GLN A 82 -17.61 5.84 1.55
CA GLN A 82 -17.37 7.13 2.22
C GLN A 82 -16.21 7.99 1.65
N GLY A 83 -16.54 8.91 0.77
CA GLY A 83 -15.67 10.03 0.39
C GLY A 83 -14.44 9.69 -0.46
N ALA A 84 -14.25 8.44 -0.83
CA ALA A 84 -13.21 8.03 -1.75
C ALA A 84 -13.78 7.85 -3.16
N ILE A 85 -13.00 8.23 -4.18
CA ILE A 85 -13.44 8.20 -5.58
C ILE A 85 -13.48 6.76 -6.07
N SER A 86 -14.66 6.26 -6.43
CA SER A 86 -14.84 5.00 -7.17
C SER A 86 -14.17 5.09 -8.54
N GLY A 87 -13.72 3.98 -9.09
CA GLY A 87 -13.07 4.02 -10.40
C GLY A 87 -12.70 2.67 -10.98
N MET A 88 -12.45 2.70 -12.29
CA MET A 88 -11.93 1.57 -13.04
C MET A 88 -10.39 1.58 -13.05
N TYR A 89 -9.80 0.43 -12.80
CA TYR A 89 -8.36 0.23 -12.79
C TYR A 89 -7.93 -0.78 -13.85
N PRO A 90 -6.86 -0.55 -14.59
CA PRO A 90 -6.28 -1.58 -15.45
C PRO A 90 -5.65 -2.68 -14.60
N MET A 91 -5.94 -3.94 -14.93
CA MET A 91 -5.32 -5.10 -14.32
C MET A 91 -4.14 -5.59 -15.16
N GLN A 92 -2.99 -5.75 -14.52
CA GLN A 92 -1.86 -6.37 -15.20
C GLN A 92 -2.15 -7.87 -15.49
N PRO A 93 -1.62 -8.43 -16.58
CA PRO A 93 -1.91 -9.80 -17.00
C PRO A 93 -1.68 -10.86 -15.92
N HIS A 94 -0.64 -10.69 -15.08
CA HIS A 94 -0.31 -11.64 -14.02
C HIS A 94 -1.31 -11.59 -12.84
N VAL A 95 -1.96 -10.43 -12.58
CA VAL A 95 -3.04 -10.30 -11.58
C VAL A 95 -4.29 -11.02 -12.10
N LEU A 96 -4.68 -10.74 -13.33
CA LEU A 96 -5.82 -11.38 -13.97
C LEU A 96 -5.64 -12.91 -14.06
N LYS A 97 -4.43 -13.37 -14.40
CA LYS A 97 -4.09 -14.80 -14.40
C LYS A 97 -4.27 -15.43 -13.01
N ALA A 98 -3.87 -14.73 -11.95
CA ALA A 98 -4.02 -15.23 -10.58
C ALA A 98 -5.50 -15.33 -10.18
N ILE A 99 -6.30 -14.30 -10.50
CA ILE A 99 -7.74 -14.28 -10.25
C ILE A 99 -8.42 -15.44 -11.01
N ARG A 100 -8.19 -15.57 -12.32
CA ARG A 100 -8.73 -16.67 -13.12
C ARG A 100 -8.34 -18.05 -12.60
N SER A 101 -7.06 -18.21 -12.18
CA SER A 101 -6.57 -19.47 -11.61
C SER A 101 -7.27 -19.82 -10.29
N TYR A 102 -7.56 -18.83 -9.47
CA TYR A 102 -8.33 -19.01 -8.24
C TYR A 102 -9.81 -19.31 -8.54
N LEU A 103 -10.47 -18.53 -9.39
CA LEU A 103 -11.89 -18.72 -9.71
C LEU A 103 -12.18 -20.11 -10.29
N ARG A 104 -11.25 -20.70 -11.05
CA ARG A 104 -11.37 -22.09 -11.53
C ARG A 104 -11.37 -23.14 -10.42
N THR A 105 -10.96 -22.80 -9.21
CA THR A 105 -10.97 -23.72 -8.06
C THR A 105 -12.21 -23.57 -7.21
N ARG A 106 -13.09 -22.60 -7.56
CA ARG A 106 -14.32 -22.36 -6.84
C ARG A 106 -15.49 -23.10 -7.49
N ALA A 107 -16.28 -23.76 -6.65
CA ALA A 107 -17.51 -24.45 -7.04
C ALA A 107 -18.77 -23.76 -6.47
N ASP A 108 -18.61 -22.60 -5.82
CA ASP A 108 -19.68 -21.84 -5.20
C ASP A 108 -20.21 -20.72 -6.13
N GLU A 109 -21.42 -20.24 -5.85
CA GLU A 109 -22.10 -19.17 -6.58
C GLU A 109 -22.00 -17.80 -5.89
N SER A 110 -21.19 -17.69 -4.82
CA SER A 110 -21.05 -16.44 -4.09
C SER A 110 -20.65 -15.30 -5.03
N PRO A 111 -21.31 -14.14 -4.96
CA PRO A 111 -20.98 -12.98 -5.79
C PRO A 111 -19.61 -12.38 -5.46
N TYR A 112 -19.12 -12.59 -4.26
CA TYR A 112 -17.82 -12.03 -3.84
C TYR A 112 -16.65 -12.66 -4.58
N LEU A 113 -15.72 -11.82 -4.98
CA LEU A 113 -14.53 -12.23 -5.73
C LEU A 113 -13.60 -13.10 -4.88
N LEU A 114 -13.37 -12.70 -3.64
CA LEU A 114 -12.42 -13.36 -2.73
C LEU A 114 -13.12 -13.84 -1.46
N LEU A 115 -12.98 -15.12 -1.17
CA LEU A 115 -13.59 -15.77 0.00
C LEU A 115 -12.54 -16.24 1.00
N SER A 116 -12.95 -16.28 2.26
CA SER A 116 -12.24 -16.99 3.32
C SER A 116 -12.35 -18.51 3.16
N ASN A 117 -11.66 -19.27 4.00
CA ASN A 117 -11.83 -20.74 4.05
C ASN A 117 -13.24 -21.19 4.48
N ARG A 118 -14.02 -20.28 5.06
CA ARG A 118 -15.40 -20.53 5.47
C ARG A 118 -16.42 -20.15 4.41
N HIS A 119 -15.97 -19.86 3.17
CA HIS A 119 -16.80 -19.43 2.05
C HIS A 119 -17.59 -18.14 2.30
N VAL A 120 -17.15 -17.30 3.23
CA VAL A 120 -17.67 -15.93 3.44
C VAL A 120 -16.69 -14.89 2.91
N PRO A 121 -17.12 -13.64 2.68
CA PRO A 121 -16.25 -12.56 2.22
C PRO A 121 -14.98 -12.43 3.06
N LEU A 122 -13.88 -12.06 2.42
CA LEU A 122 -12.60 -11.90 3.09
C LEU A 122 -12.65 -10.72 4.06
N SER A 123 -12.41 -10.98 5.35
CA SER A 123 -12.33 -9.93 6.37
C SER A 123 -10.95 -9.29 6.44
N CYS A 124 -10.91 -8.06 6.99
CA CYS A 124 -9.63 -7.37 7.29
C CYS A 124 -8.74 -8.21 8.21
N TYR A 125 -9.34 -8.87 9.20
CA TYR A 125 -8.63 -9.73 10.13
C TYR A 125 -7.96 -10.90 9.42
N MET A 126 -8.69 -11.57 8.51
CA MET A 126 -8.14 -12.68 7.73
C MET A 126 -6.95 -12.23 6.88
N LEU A 127 -7.05 -11.09 6.19
CA LEU A 127 -5.94 -10.58 5.39
C LEU A 127 -4.73 -10.23 6.26
N HIS A 128 -4.97 -9.66 7.44
CA HIS A 128 -3.92 -9.38 8.40
C HIS A 128 -3.24 -10.68 8.87
N HIS A 129 -4.02 -11.69 9.23
CA HIS A 129 -3.51 -13.00 9.65
C HIS A 129 -2.67 -13.66 8.53
N LEU A 130 -3.15 -13.63 7.28
CA LEU A 130 -2.40 -14.13 6.14
C LEU A 130 -1.06 -13.39 5.97
N MET A 131 -1.06 -12.06 6.15
CA MET A 131 0.17 -11.26 6.05
C MET A 131 1.17 -11.60 7.16
N GLN A 132 0.71 -11.86 8.40
CA GLN A 132 1.57 -12.34 9.47
C GLN A 132 2.17 -13.70 9.13
N THR A 133 1.33 -14.66 8.76
CA THR A 133 1.75 -16.05 8.47
C THR A 133 2.73 -16.11 7.30
N TYR A 134 2.41 -15.48 6.17
CA TYR A 134 3.30 -15.51 5.00
C TYR A 134 4.54 -14.62 5.18
N GLY A 135 4.41 -13.50 5.90
CA GLY A 135 5.53 -12.64 6.23
C GLY A 135 6.57 -13.35 7.10
N GLU A 136 6.12 -14.13 8.06
CA GLU A 136 6.98 -14.97 8.89
C GLU A 136 7.70 -16.04 8.05
N ARG A 137 6.97 -16.79 7.24
CA ARG A 137 7.53 -17.81 6.32
C ARG A 137 8.52 -17.23 5.32
N ALA A 138 8.36 -15.97 4.94
CA ALA A 138 9.25 -15.25 4.05
C ALA A 138 10.44 -14.61 4.76
N GLY A 139 10.56 -14.75 6.09
CA GLY A 139 11.63 -14.13 6.88
C GLY A 139 11.53 -12.61 6.99
N LEU A 140 10.34 -12.02 6.78
CA LEU A 140 10.16 -10.57 6.89
C LEU A 140 10.26 -10.10 8.34
N PRO A 141 10.82 -8.91 8.60
CA PRO A 141 10.78 -8.29 9.92
C PRO A 141 9.33 -8.11 10.41
N VAL A 142 9.08 -8.28 11.71
CA VAL A 142 7.75 -8.18 12.32
C VAL A 142 7.06 -6.85 11.98
N ALA A 143 7.81 -5.74 11.98
CA ALA A 143 7.30 -4.41 11.64
C ALA A 143 6.72 -4.32 10.21
N LYS A 144 7.19 -5.18 9.29
CA LYS A 144 6.77 -5.23 7.88
C LYS A 144 5.66 -6.23 7.59
N ARG A 145 5.26 -7.06 8.56
CA ARG A 145 4.20 -8.08 8.41
C ARG A 145 2.79 -7.49 8.54
N LYS A 146 2.56 -6.30 8.00
CA LYS A 146 1.28 -5.57 8.08
C LYS A 146 0.74 -5.28 6.68
N CYS A 147 -0.58 -5.40 6.49
CA CYS A 147 -1.20 -5.22 5.16
C CYS A 147 -0.91 -3.86 4.52
N HIS A 148 -0.83 -2.78 5.33
CA HIS A 148 -0.52 -1.45 4.81
C HIS A 148 0.90 -1.34 4.23
N CYS A 149 1.83 -2.23 4.64
CA CYS A 149 3.18 -2.26 4.06
C CYS A 149 3.16 -2.61 2.57
N LEU A 150 2.17 -3.40 2.10
CA LEU A 150 1.98 -3.66 0.67
C LEU A 150 1.57 -2.39 -0.10
N LYS A 151 0.68 -1.58 0.49
CA LYS A 151 0.25 -0.32 -0.09
C LYS A 151 1.40 0.70 -0.12
N HIS A 152 2.19 0.79 0.95
CA HIS A 152 3.38 1.64 0.97
C HIS A 152 4.44 1.15 -0.04
N ALA A 153 4.61 -0.17 -0.16
CA ALA A 153 5.56 -0.74 -1.10
C ALA A 153 5.23 -0.37 -2.56
N ILE A 154 3.96 -0.50 -3.01
CA ILE A 154 3.61 -0.12 -4.38
C ILE A 154 3.77 1.38 -4.61
N ALA A 155 3.45 2.24 -3.62
CA ALA A 155 3.69 3.68 -3.72
C ALA A 155 5.17 3.99 -3.97
N THR A 156 6.04 3.43 -3.12
CA THR A 156 7.50 3.62 -3.22
C THR A 156 8.03 3.05 -4.54
N HIS A 157 7.62 1.83 -4.92
CA HIS A 157 8.10 1.18 -6.13
C HIS A 157 7.67 1.91 -7.42
N LEU A 158 6.49 2.55 -7.44
CA LEU A 158 6.07 3.38 -8.57
C LEU A 158 6.90 4.66 -8.66
N LEU A 159 7.20 5.30 -7.53
CA LEU A 159 8.06 6.48 -7.50
C LEU A 159 9.49 6.14 -7.92
N ASP A 160 10.04 5.04 -7.42
CA ASP A 160 11.38 4.54 -7.78
C ASP A 160 11.46 4.17 -9.28
N ALA A 161 10.33 3.77 -9.88
CA ALA A 161 10.21 3.54 -11.31
C ALA A 161 10.02 4.85 -12.13
N GLY A 162 10.05 6.03 -11.49
CA GLY A 162 9.93 7.32 -12.15
C GLY A 162 8.50 7.81 -12.35
N ALA A 163 7.49 7.17 -11.73
CA ALA A 163 6.12 7.65 -11.83
C ALA A 163 5.94 9.00 -11.11
N ALA A 164 5.20 9.91 -11.74
CA ALA A 164 4.88 11.20 -11.12
C ALA A 164 4.04 11.00 -9.84
N LEU A 165 4.27 11.83 -8.84
CA LEU A 165 3.55 11.78 -7.56
C LEU A 165 2.03 11.90 -7.75
N ALA A 166 1.58 12.72 -8.69
CA ALA A 166 0.17 12.86 -9.05
C ALA A 166 -0.41 11.52 -9.53
N PHE A 167 0.31 10.79 -10.41
CA PHE A 167 -0.10 9.47 -10.85
C PHE A 167 -0.20 8.48 -9.69
N VAL A 168 0.81 8.45 -8.80
CA VAL A 168 0.79 7.55 -7.64
C VAL A 168 -0.37 7.86 -6.70
N LYS A 169 -0.66 9.14 -6.49
CA LYS A 169 -1.83 9.59 -5.73
C LYS A 169 -3.14 9.09 -6.34
N ASP A 170 -3.32 9.29 -7.65
CA ASP A 170 -4.51 8.87 -8.37
C ASP A 170 -4.63 7.34 -8.40
N TRP A 171 -3.52 6.63 -8.61
CA TRP A 171 -3.49 5.17 -8.56
C TRP A 171 -3.94 4.61 -7.22
N LEU A 172 -3.44 5.18 -6.13
CA LEU A 172 -3.78 4.77 -4.76
C LEU A 172 -5.09 5.39 -4.26
N ARG A 173 -5.67 6.34 -5.03
CA ARG A 173 -6.90 7.07 -4.67
C ARG A 173 -6.86 7.62 -3.25
N HIS A 174 -5.78 8.29 -2.90
CA HIS A 174 -5.66 8.95 -1.62
C HIS A 174 -6.48 10.24 -1.62
N ALA A 175 -7.53 10.32 -0.81
CA ALA A 175 -8.30 11.55 -0.61
C ALA A 175 -7.47 12.65 0.07
N ASN A 176 -6.44 12.27 0.84
CA ASN A 176 -5.58 13.21 1.55
C ASN A 176 -4.11 13.09 1.07
N LEU A 177 -3.55 14.21 0.62
CA LEU A 177 -2.15 14.36 0.16
C LEU A 177 -1.12 14.00 1.25
N GLN A 178 -1.41 14.28 2.52
CA GLN A 178 -0.47 14.04 3.61
C GLN A 178 -0.06 12.56 3.70
N ASN A 179 -1.00 11.63 3.50
CA ASN A 179 -0.71 10.20 3.55
C ASN A 179 0.15 9.73 2.37
N THR A 180 0.09 10.41 1.21
CA THR A 180 0.93 10.11 0.05
C THR A 180 2.31 10.74 0.20
N THR A 181 2.39 11.95 0.74
CA THR A 181 3.66 12.65 0.99
C THR A 181 4.51 11.93 2.05
N ILE A 182 3.88 11.32 3.06
CA ILE A 182 4.58 10.48 4.04
C ILE A 182 5.16 9.21 3.38
N SER A 183 4.44 8.63 2.42
CA SER A 183 4.94 7.47 1.64
C SER A 183 5.95 7.86 0.56
N ALA A 184 5.96 9.13 0.16
CA ALA A 184 6.73 9.69 -0.95
C ALA A 184 7.95 10.48 -0.48
N ARG A 185 8.58 10.10 0.61
CA ARG A 185 9.97 10.51 0.83
C ARG A 185 10.80 9.84 -0.27
N LEU A 186 10.93 10.57 -1.37
CA LEU A 186 11.87 10.22 -2.44
C LEU A 186 13.22 9.90 -1.78
N THR A 187 13.75 8.73 -2.06
CA THR A 187 15.14 8.47 -1.69
C THR A 187 16.01 9.53 -2.38
N THR A 188 17.11 9.94 -1.78
CA THR A 188 18.04 10.91 -2.40
C THR A 188 18.40 10.47 -3.83
N ALA A 189 18.58 9.16 -4.05
CA ALA A 189 18.86 8.59 -5.36
C ALA A 189 17.73 8.83 -6.38
N THR A 190 16.47 8.72 -5.98
CA THR A 190 15.32 8.98 -6.86
C THR A 190 15.17 10.45 -7.18
N LEU A 191 15.43 11.34 -6.21
CA LEU A 191 15.48 12.79 -6.40
C LEU A 191 16.56 13.17 -7.41
N ASP A 192 17.76 12.65 -7.26
CA ASP A 192 18.90 12.89 -8.15
C ASP A 192 18.64 12.37 -9.57
N ALA A 193 18.01 11.20 -9.70
CA ALA A 193 17.67 10.64 -11.02
C ALA A 193 16.59 11.46 -11.73
N GLN A 194 15.54 11.88 -11.01
CA GLN A 194 14.49 12.73 -11.56
C GLN A 194 15.02 14.12 -11.91
N ALA A 195 15.83 14.73 -11.05
CA ALA A 195 16.45 16.01 -11.32
C ALA A 195 17.29 15.95 -12.60
N ARG A 196 18.16 14.95 -12.76
CA ARG A 196 18.95 14.77 -13.99
C ARG A 196 18.08 14.61 -15.22
N THR A 197 17.00 13.85 -15.16
CA THR A 197 16.11 13.64 -16.30
C THR A 197 15.37 14.94 -16.67
N ILE A 198 14.83 15.66 -15.67
CA ILE A 198 14.07 16.90 -15.89
C ILE A 198 14.97 18.00 -16.42
N PHE A 199 16.14 18.21 -15.80
CA PHE A 199 17.07 19.27 -16.23
C PHE A 199 17.80 18.96 -17.54
N ALA A 200 17.92 17.65 -17.91
CA ALA A 200 18.47 17.27 -19.22
C ALA A 200 17.45 17.40 -20.36
N SER A 201 16.16 17.15 -20.09
CA SER A 201 15.10 17.15 -21.10
C SER A 201 14.39 18.50 -21.28
N HIS A 202 14.45 19.39 -20.30
CA HIS A 202 13.82 20.71 -20.33
C HIS A 202 14.87 21.79 -20.00
N ARG A 203 14.98 22.79 -20.88
CA ARG A 203 15.69 24.04 -20.53
C ARG A 203 14.83 24.77 -19.50
N VAL A 204 14.97 24.40 -18.24
CA VAL A 204 14.44 25.18 -17.12
C VAL A 204 15.49 26.28 -16.88
N VAL A 205 15.16 27.51 -17.26
CA VAL A 205 15.98 28.70 -16.99
C VAL A 205 15.59 29.23 -15.62
#